data_735b09f0fba9208012cfbec77ccad654
#
_entry.id   735b09f0fba9208012cfbec77ccad654
#
_cell.length_a   1.000
_cell.length_b   1.000
_cell.length_c   1.000
_cell.angle_alpha   90.00
_cell.angle_beta   90.00
_cell.angle_gamma   90.00
#
_symmetry.space_group_name_H-M   'P 1'
#
loop_
_entity.id
_entity.type
_entity.pdbx_description
1 polymer ?
#
loop_
_entity_poly.entity_id
_entity_poly.type
_entity_poly.pdbx_seq_one_letter_code
_entity_poly.pdbx_strand_id
1 'polypeptide(L)'
;SPLVFFIQDLDSKIIDILTCLNKIDINNNNFFAFTGTNGKTSSAYFCHQILRFGGYDSLYIGTLGIQYNENKLEKKFSDKTTPDIFELFEIIKSFSFKNPVNICIEISSHALDQKRLQGIKFLNSAAVLNIKSDHIDYHKSIEKYRDAKFEIFRMNSALKLINENLKEFIDSYDHIVNNQYKLLCVSESNEFSDIFYKIENISIDETIFEIHINSSGHFYGFSNKKKYKFICKIFPSFNIDNLVFAICSIGFDLFKESEL
;
A
#
# COMPACT_ATOMS: atom_id res chain seq x y z
N SER A 1 -19.79 38.47 -9.70
CA SER A 1 -19.10 37.67 -10.72
C SER A 1 -18.15 36.70 -10.02
N PRO A 2 -18.06 35.46 -10.46
CA PRO A 2 -17.10 34.53 -9.88
C PRO A 2 -15.66 35.04 -10.16
N LEU A 3 -14.79 34.95 -9.14
CA LEU A 3 -13.38 35.20 -9.32
C LEU A 3 -12.78 34.01 -10.07
N VAL A 4 -12.14 34.27 -11.20
CA VAL A 4 -11.48 33.26 -12.02
C VAL A 4 -9.97 33.43 -11.82
N PHE A 5 -9.31 32.37 -11.37
CA PHE A 5 -7.86 32.34 -11.23
C PHE A 5 -7.28 31.41 -12.29
N PHE A 6 -6.22 31.88 -12.97
CA PHE A 6 -5.41 31.04 -13.85
C PHE A 6 -4.22 30.51 -13.04
N ILE A 7 -4.12 29.20 -12.90
CA ILE A 7 -3.03 28.57 -12.17
C ILE A 7 -2.17 27.82 -13.18
N GLN A 8 -0.93 28.25 -13.30
CA GLN A 8 0.08 27.56 -14.10
C GLN A 8 0.54 26.34 -13.30
N ASP A 9 0.62 25.16 -13.95
CA ASP A 9 1.03 23.90 -13.35
C ASP A 9 0.13 23.49 -12.15
N LEU A 10 -1.17 23.40 -12.43
CA LEU A 10 -2.17 23.04 -11.43
C LEU A 10 -1.87 21.72 -10.73
N ASP A 11 -1.39 20.72 -11.49
CA ASP A 11 -1.13 19.37 -11.00
C ASP A 11 -0.13 19.34 -9.84
N SER A 12 0.90 20.19 -9.89
CA SER A 12 1.89 20.30 -8.80
C SER A 12 1.38 21.04 -7.57
N LYS A 13 0.35 21.89 -7.73
CA LYS A 13 -0.17 22.80 -6.70
C LYS A 13 -1.50 22.39 -6.12
N ILE A 14 -2.15 21.37 -6.71
CA ILE A 14 -3.53 21.00 -6.38
C ILE A 14 -3.70 20.68 -4.89
N ILE A 15 -2.76 19.96 -4.30
CA ILE A 15 -2.84 19.60 -2.87
C ILE A 15 -2.70 20.84 -1.98
N ASP A 16 -1.76 21.74 -2.29
CA ASP A 16 -1.56 22.94 -1.48
C ASP A 16 -2.82 23.84 -1.54
N ILE A 17 -3.46 23.93 -2.71
CA ILE A 17 -4.74 24.63 -2.89
C ILE A 17 -5.84 23.97 -2.08
N LEU A 18 -6.02 22.65 -2.19
CA LEU A 18 -7.03 21.91 -1.47
C LEU A 18 -6.81 21.97 0.05
N THR A 19 -5.55 21.90 0.50
CA THR A 19 -5.15 22.08 1.90
C THR A 19 -5.57 23.46 2.41
N CYS A 20 -5.26 24.51 1.64
CA CYS A 20 -5.62 25.87 1.99
C CYS A 20 -7.15 26.06 2.08
N LEU A 21 -7.90 25.59 1.09
CA LEU A 21 -9.35 25.72 1.01
C LEU A 21 -10.09 24.93 2.10
N ASN A 22 -9.61 23.72 2.40
CA ASN A 22 -10.27 22.82 3.35
C ASN A 22 -9.68 22.88 4.76
N LYS A 23 -8.54 23.54 4.97
CA LYS A 23 -7.79 23.56 6.24
C LYS A 23 -7.41 22.15 6.73
N ILE A 24 -7.16 21.23 5.81
CA ILE A 24 -6.83 19.84 6.07
C ILE A 24 -5.56 19.51 5.28
N ASP A 25 -4.48 19.13 5.96
CA ASP A 25 -3.28 18.62 5.31
C ASP A 25 -3.34 17.10 5.21
N ILE A 26 -3.64 16.58 4.02
CA ILE A 26 -3.70 15.14 3.80
C ILE A 26 -2.33 14.47 3.97
N ASN A 27 -1.24 15.20 3.76
CA ASN A 27 0.12 14.68 3.93
C ASN A 27 0.52 14.49 5.39
N ASN A 28 -0.30 14.91 6.33
CA ASN A 28 -0.11 14.61 7.76
C ASN A 28 -0.57 13.19 8.14
N ASN A 29 -1.00 12.38 7.18
CA ASN A 29 -1.43 11.00 7.42
C ASN A 29 -0.36 10.00 6.93
N ASN A 30 -0.42 8.78 7.45
CA ASN A 30 0.44 7.68 7.03
C ASN A 30 -0.24 6.91 5.90
N PHE A 31 0.44 6.74 4.76
CA PHE A 31 -0.11 6.02 3.61
C PHE A 31 0.59 4.68 3.39
N PHE A 32 -0.21 3.61 3.37
CA PHE A 32 0.20 2.25 3.02
C PHE A 32 -0.48 1.85 1.72
N ALA A 33 0.27 1.78 0.63
CA ALA A 33 -0.25 1.69 -0.73
C ALA A 33 0.04 0.33 -1.36
N PHE A 34 -1.00 -0.31 -1.91
CA PHE A 34 -0.91 -1.65 -2.50
C PHE A 34 -1.38 -1.65 -3.95
N THR A 35 -0.53 -2.13 -4.87
CA THR A 35 -0.89 -2.38 -6.27
C THR A 35 -0.52 -3.81 -6.68
N GLY A 36 -1.13 -4.29 -7.74
CA GLY A 36 -0.94 -5.64 -8.28
C GLY A 36 -2.10 -6.01 -9.20
N THR A 37 -2.00 -7.11 -9.92
CA THR A 37 -3.16 -7.65 -10.64
C THR A 37 -4.16 -8.18 -9.62
N ASN A 38 -3.72 -9.04 -8.71
CA ASN A 38 -4.53 -9.63 -7.65
C ASN A 38 -3.99 -9.24 -6.26
N GLY A 39 -4.81 -9.40 -5.22
CA GLY A 39 -4.40 -9.27 -3.82
C GLY A 39 -4.44 -7.85 -3.25
N LYS A 40 -4.59 -6.79 -4.06
CA LYS A 40 -4.66 -5.39 -3.60
C LYS A 40 -5.65 -5.20 -2.44
N THR A 41 -6.89 -5.65 -2.66
CA THR A 41 -7.97 -5.56 -1.67
C THR A 41 -7.63 -6.30 -0.39
N SER A 42 -7.16 -7.55 -0.51
CA SER A 42 -6.80 -8.36 0.65
C SER A 42 -5.65 -7.73 1.43
N SER A 43 -4.56 -7.33 0.76
CA SER A 43 -3.40 -6.74 1.43
C SER A 43 -3.73 -5.41 2.10
N ALA A 44 -4.43 -4.51 1.42
CA ALA A 44 -4.85 -3.23 2.00
C ALA A 44 -5.81 -3.43 3.19
N TYR A 45 -6.73 -4.39 3.08
CA TYR A 45 -7.67 -4.68 4.16
C TYR A 45 -7.00 -5.38 5.34
N PHE A 46 -6.08 -6.32 5.12
CA PHE A 46 -5.27 -6.91 6.19
C PHE A 46 -4.44 -5.85 6.91
N CYS A 47 -3.77 -4.97 6.17
CA CYS A 47 -3.03 -3.84 6.73
C CYS A 47 -3.93 -2.99 7.65
N HIS A 48 -5.12 -2.61 7.18
CA HIS A 48 -6.12 -1.89 7.96
C HIS A 48 -6.54 -2.65 9.23
N GLN A 49 -6.84 -3.95 9.12
CA GLN A 49 -7.26 -4.75 10.27
C GLN A 49 -6.15 -4.90 11.32
N ILE A 50 -4.90 -5.15 10.89
CA ILE A 50 -3.75 -5.27 11.78
C ILE A 50 -3.57 -3.96 12.56
N LEU A 51 -3.53 -2.82 11.88
CA LEU A 51 -3.41 -1.51 12.52
C LEU A 51 -4.53 -1.25 13.51
N ARG A 52 -5.76 -1.55 13.14
CA ARG A 52 -6.93 -1.39 14.00
C ARG A 52 -6.86 -2.27 15.26
N PHE A 53 -6.51 -3.55 15.11
CA PHE A 53 -6.35 -4.46 16.25
C PHE A 53 -5.17 -4.09 17.14
N GLY A 54 -4.13 -3.48 16.58
CA GLY A 54 -3.02 -2.88 17.31
C GLY A 54 -3.36 -1.56 18.02
N GLY A 55 -4.63 -1.13 17.98
CA GLY A 55 -5.11 0.09 18.67
C GLY A 55 -4.82 1.40 17.92
N TYR A 56 -4.47 1.34 16.63
CA TYR A 56 -4.20 2.51 15.80
C TYR A 56 -5.41 2.91 14.98
N ASP A 57 -5.64 4.20 14.84
CA ASP A 57 -6.65 4.72 13.92
C ASP A 57 -6.27 4.37 12.48
N SER A 58 -7.18 3.70 11.78
CA SER A 58 -6.94 3.20 10.43
C SER A 58 -8.12 3.44 9.50
N LEU A 59 -7.83 3.90 8.28
CA LEU A 59 -8.77 4.14 7.20
C LEU A 59 -8.43 3.23 6.03
N TYR A 60 -9.35 2.35 5.67
CA TYR A 60 -9.26 1.56 4.45
C TYR A 60 -9.99 2.28 3.31
N ILE A 61 -9.36 2.31 2.13
CA ILE A 61 -9.92 2.85 0.88
C ILE A 61 -9.66 1.86 -0.25
N GLY A 62 -10.72 1.30 -0.82
CA GLY A 62 -10.57 0.33 -1.91
C GLY A 62 -11.89 -0.28 -2.37
N THR A 63 -11.81 -1.43 -3.02
CA THR A 63 -12.94 -2.14 -3.65
C THR A 63 -14.07 -2.50 -2.66
N LEU A 64 -13.76 -2.76 -1.39
CA LEU A 64 -14.76 -3.01 -0.35
C LEU A 64 -15.46 -1.74 0.15
N GLY A 65 -15.10 -0.59 -0.41
CA GLY A 65 -15.59 0.72 -0.01
C GLY A 65 -14.60 1.49 0.84
N ILE A 66 -15.12 2.31 1.76
CA ILE A 66 -14.33 3.15 2.66
C ILE A 66 -14.71 2.78 4.09
N GLN A 67 -13.71 2.46 4.91
CA GLN A 67 -13.94 2.05 6.30
C GLN A 67 -12.92 2.71 7.22
N TYR A 68 -13.41 3.47 8.21
CA TYR A 68 -12.61 4.04 9.29
C TYR A 68 -12.83 3.22 10.56
N ASN A 69 -11.78 2.56 11.03
CA ASN A 69 -11.86 1.59 12.12
C ASN A 69 -12.98 0.56 11.87
N GLU A 70 -14.04 0.56 12.66
CA GLU A 70 -15.20 -0.31 12.49
C GLU A 70 -16.33 0.32 11.65
N ASN A 71 -16.23 1.63 11.38
CA ASN A 71 -17.30 2.39 10.74
C ASN A 71 -17.15 2.39 9.23
N LYS A 72 -18.04 1.71 8.54
CA LYS A 72 -18.12 1.76 7.08
C LYS A 72 -18.84 3.03 6.64
N LEU A 73 -18.26 3.76 5.69
CA LEU A 73 -18.91 4.93 5.11
C LEU A 73 -19.96 4.47 4.09
N GLU A 74 -21.22 4.81 4.35
CA GLU A 74 -22.33 4.46 3.45
C GLU A 74 -22.31 5.29 2.16
N LYS A 75 -21.73 6.48 2.20
CA LYS A 75 -21.66 7.39 1.05
C LYS A 75 -20.67 6.83 0.02
N LYS A 76 -21.19 6.55 -1.17
CA LYS A 76 -20.38 6.16 -2.32
C LYS A 76 -19.81 7.42 -2.96
N PHE A 77 -18.48 7.60 -2.92
CA PHE A 77 -17.81 8.72 -3.58
C PHE A 77 -17.65 8.46 -5.07
N SER A 78 -17.24 7.25 -5.44
CA SER A 78 -17.17 6.81 -6.84
C SER A 78 -17.25 5.29 -6.94
N ASP A 79 -17.44 4.78 -8.17
CA ASP A 79 -17.34 3.34 -8.46
C ASP A 79 -15.90 2.87 -8.69
N LYS A 80 -14.92 3.75 -8.46
CA LYS A 80 -13.50 3.46 -8.69
C LYS A 80 -12.86 2.83 -7.46
N THR A 81 -12.03 1.83 -7.68
CA THR A 81 -11.19 1.22 -6.61
C THR A 81 -10.29 2.24 -5.93
N THR A 82 -9.75 3.20 -6.69
CA THR A 82 -8.87 4.25 -6.20
C THR A 82 -9.50 5.60 -6.48
N PRO A 83 -9.78 6.42 -5.46
CA PRO A 83 -10.30 7.77 -5.63
C PRO A 83 -9.29 8.67 -6.37
N ASP A 84 -9.77 9.75 -6.95
CA ASP A 84 -8.89 10.86 -7.34
C ASP A 84 -8.57 11.76 -6.12
N ILE A 85 -7.71 12.74 -6.33
CA ILE A 85 -7.24 13.58 -5.23
C ILE A 85 -8.36 14.40 -4.58
N PHE A 86 -9.36 14.84 -5.34
CA PHE A 86 -10.50 15.59 -4.80
C PHE A 86 -11.39 14.69 -3.94
N GLU A 87 -11.68 13.49 -4.45
CA GLU A 87 -12.44 12.48 -3.72
C GLU A 87 -11.71 12.08 -2.43
N LEU A 88 -10.38 11.92 -2.46
CA LEU A 88 -9.58 11.62 -1.27
C LEU A 88 -9.67 12.73 -0.21
N PHE A 89 -9.62 14.00 -0.61
CA PHE A 89 -9.83 15.12 0.33
C PHE A 89 -11.21 15.07 0.96
N GLU A 90 -12.27 14.83 0.18
CA GLU A 90 -13.63 14.74 0.70
C GLU A 90 -13.81 13.53 1.64
N ILE A 91 -13.17 12.40 1.35
CA ILE A 91 -13.15 11.23 2.23
C ILE A 91 -12.52 11.59 3.57
N ILE A 92 -11.31 12.13 3.57
CA ILE A 92 -10.57 12.50 4.78
C ILE A 92 -11.37 13.55 5.58
N LYS A 93 -11.93 14.54 4.91
CA LYS A 93 -12.76 15.59 5.53
C LYS A 93 -14.00 15.03 6.20
N SER A 94 -14.64 13.99 5.63
CA SER A 94 -15.88 13.43 6.15
C SER A 94 -15.72 12.79 7.54
N PHE A 95 -14.52 12.38 7.93
CA PHE A 95 -14.25 11.77 9.22
C PHE A 95 -13.72 12.74 10.29
N SER A 96 -13.31 13.96 9.91
CA SER A 96 -12.83 15.02 10.84
C SER A 96 -11.79 14.49 11.85
N PHE A 97 -10.76 13.82 11.36
CA PHE A 97 -9.72 13.23 12.19
C PHE A 97 -9.04 14.27 13.09
N LYS A 98 -8.85 13.94 14.37
CA LYS A 98 -8.12 14.78 15.33
C LYS A 98 -6.62 14.57 15.27
N ASN A 99 -6.19 13.39 14.88
CA ASN A 99 -4.80 12.94 14.81
C ASN A 99 -4.49 12.39 13.42
N PRO A 100 -3.21 12.25 13.06
CA PRO A 100 -2.82 11.50 11.87
C PRO A 100 -3.41 10.09 11.86
N VAL A 101 -3.90 9.65 10.71
CA VAL A 101 -4.55 8.35 10.51
C VAL A 101 -3.71 7.49 9.57
N ASN A 102 -3.72 6.19 9.78
CA ASN A 102 -3.09 5.21 8.91
C ASN A 102 -4.04 4.87 7.76
N ILE A 103 -3.71 5.28 6.55
CA ILE A 103 -4.53 5.11 5.35
C ILE A 103 -4.02 3.93 4.55
N CYS A 104 -4.77 2.83 4.54
CA CYS A 104 -4.50 1.62 3.77
C CYS A 104 -5.27 1.70 2.44
N ILE A 105 -4.56 1.91 1.33
CA ILE A 105 -5.18 2.24 0.06
C ILE A 105 -4.81 1.27 -1.06
N GLU A 106 -5.84 0.84 -1.80
CA GLU A 106 -5.65 0.13 -3.05
C GLU A 106 -5.37 1.10 -4.19
N ILE A 107 -4.29 0.84 -4.97
CA ILE A 107 -3.98 1.65 -6.14
C ILE A 107 -4.08 0.79 -7.40
N SER A 108 -5.04 1.10 -8.26
CA SER A 108 -5.21 0.44 -9.56
C SER A 108 -4.17 0.94 -10.56
N SER A 109 -3.88 0.14 -11.60
CA SER A 109 -3.00 0.57 -12.70
C SER A 109 -3.53 1.80 -13.43
N HIS A 110 -4.85 1.91 -13.58
CA HIS A 110 -5.49 3.11 -14.13
C HIS A 110 -5.23 4.35 -13.28
N ALA A 111 -5.27 4.21 -11.94
CA ALA A 111 -5.02 5.34 -11.04
C ALA A 111 -3.57 5.82 -11.11
N LEU A 112 -2.62 4.89 -11.27
CA LEU A 112 -1.20 5.21 -11.44
C LEU A 112 -0.95 5.89 -12.79
N ASP A 113 -1.47 5.31 -13.88
CA ASP A 113 -1.37 5.86 -15.23
C ASP A 113 -1.99 7.27 -15.34
N GLN A 114 -3.14 7.46 -14.70
CA GLN A 114 -3.88 8.74 -14.65
C GLN A 114 -3.37 9.68 -13.56
N LYS A 115 -2.35 9.31 -12.80
CA LYS A 115 -1.75 10.11 -11.71
C LYS A 115 -2.78 10.64 -10.70
N ARG A 116 -3.83 9.84 -10.40
CA ARG A 116 -4.96 10.27 -9.55
C ARG A 116 -4.56 10.74 -8.16
N LEU A 117 -3.45 10.22 -7.61
CA LEU A 117 -2.93 10.56 -6.30
C LEU A 117 -1.69 11.48 -6.38
N GLN A 118 -1.54 12.18 -7.49
CA GLN A 118 -0.45 13.14 -7.67
C GLN A 118 -0.52 14.23 -6.59
N GLY A 119 0.62 14.46 -5.92
CA GLY A 119 0.75 15.43 -4.84
C GLY A 119 0.67 14.82 -3.44
N ILE A 120 0.37 13.52 -3.26
CA ILE A 120 0.74 12.82 -2.04
C ILE A 120 2.27 12.82 -1.99
N LYS A 121 2.83 13.50 -0.97
CA LYS A 121 4.27 13.76 -0.90
C LYS A 121 5.07 12.54 -0.45
N PHE A 122 4.46 11.66 0.35
CA PHE A 122 5.15 10.55 0.97
C PHE A 122 4.22 9.38 1.29
N LEU A 123 4.72 8.16 1.05
CA LEU A 123 4.09 6.90 1.46
C LEU A 123 4.93 6.24 2.55
N ASN A 124 4.30 5.71 3.59
CA ASN A 124 5.00 4.86 4.56
C ASN A 124 5.44 3.55 3.91
N SER A 125 4.58 2.98 3.06
CA SER A 125 4.97 1.86 2.22
C SER A 125 4.29 1.89 0.85
N ALA A 126 5.01 1.36 -0.16
CA ALA A 126 4.54 1.12 -1.51
C ALA A 126 4.79 -0.34 -1.87
N ALA A 127 3.76 -1.12 -2.16
CA ALA A 127 3.87 -2.54 -2.44
C ALA A 127 3.33 -2.91 -3.83
N VAL A 128 4.14 -3.66 -4.61
CA VAL A 128 3.73 -4.31 -5.87
C VAL A 128 3.65 -5.81 -5.64
N LEU A 129 2.44 -6.35 -5.59
CA LEU A 129 2.17 -7.73 -5.16
C LEU A 129 2.44 -8.75 -6.27
N ASN A 130 1.91 -8.52 -7.46
CA ASN A 130 2.06 -9.37 -8.63
C ASN A 130 1.62 -8.65 -9.89
N ILE A 131 2.10 -9.13 -11.04
CA ILE A 131 1.70 -8.66 -12.36
C ILE A 131 1.38 -9.88 -13.23
N LYS A 132 0.13 -10.01 -13.63
CA LYS A 132 -0.38 -11.02 -14.57
C LYS A 132 -1.08 -10.30 -15.70
N SER A 133 -1.35 -10.97 -16.81
CA SER A 133 -2.08 -10.36 -17.94
C SER A 133 -3.49 -9.95 -17.51
N ASP A 134 -3.77 -8.65 -17.56
CA ASP A 134 -5.05 -8.04 -17.21
C ASP A 134 -5.12 -6.64 -17.82
N HIS A 135 -6.33 -6.10 -18.04
CA HIS A 135 -6.56 -4.74 -18.56
C HIS A 135 -5.76 -4.37 -19.84
N ILE A 136 -5.48 -5.36 -20.71
CA ILE A 136 -4.71 -5.14 -21.96
C ILE A 136 -5.50 -4.30 -22.97
N ASP A 137 -6.83 -4.30 -22.89
CA ASP A 137 -7.72 -3.42 -23.65
C ASP A 137 -7.39 -1.94 -23.40
N TYR A 138 -7.08 -1.58 -22.14
CA TYR A 138 -6.68 -0.22 -21.75
C TYR A 138 -5.20 0.04 -22.00
N HIS A 139 -4.31 -0.79 -21.44
CA HIS A 139 -2.86 -0.56 -21.46
C HIS A 139 -2.16 -0.94 -22.77
N LYS A 140 -2.85 -1.66 -23.68
CA LYS A 140 -2.38 -2.11 -25.01
C LYS A 140 -1.32 -3.20 -25.00
N SER A 141 -0.52 -3.35 -23.92
CA SER A 141 0.44 -4.46 -23.76
C SER A 141 0.70 -4.76 -22.27
N ILE A 142 1.28 -5.93 -21.98
CA ILE A 142 1.65 -6.33 -20.64
C ILE A 142 2.81 -5.47 -20.09
N GLU A 143 3.71 -5.02 -20.98
CA GLU A 143 4.81 -4.13 -20.62
C GLU A 143 4.25 -2.78 -20.12
N LYS A 144 3.36 -2.15 -20.86
CA LYS A 144 2.72 -0.89 -20.46
C LYS A 144 1.89 -1.04 -19.18
N TYR A 145 1.24 -2.18 -19.00
CA TYR A 145 0.52 -2.49 -17.75
C TYR A 145 1.48 -2.59 -16.57
N ARG A 146 2.64 -3.25 -16.75
CA ARG A 146 3.71 -3.33 -15.75
C ARG A 146 4.29 -1.95 -15.47
N ASP A 147 4.61 -1.17 -16.51
CA ASP A 147 5.12 0.20 -16.38
C ASP A 147 4.18 1.05 -15.55
N ALA A 148 2.88 1.01 -15.84
CA ALA A 148 1.87 1.74 -15.08
C ALA A 148 1.86 1.33 -13.59
N LYS A 149 2.05 0.05 -13.25
CA LYS A 149 2.11 -0.38 -11.84
C LYS A 149 3.39 0.06 -11.15
N PHE A 150 4.53 0.05 -11.85
CA PHE A 150 5.80 0.46 -11.29
C PHE A 150 5.91 1.98 -11.08
N GLU A 151 4.99 2.77 -11.64
CA GLU A 151 4.87 4.21 -11.32
C GLU A 151 4.64 4.47 -9.82
N ILE A 152 4.10 3.50 -9.05
CA ILE A 152 4.00 3.63 -7.59
C ILE A 152 5.36 3.87 -6.93
N PHE A 153 6.44 3.32 -7.49
CA PHE A 153 7.79 3.47 -6.96
C PHE A 153 8.44 4.82 -7.30
N ARG A 154 7.81 5.65 -8.15
CA ARG A 154 8.20 7.06 -8.33
C ARG A 154 7.72 7.94 -7.17
N MET A 155 6.70 7.49 -6.43
CA MET A 155 6.27 8.18 -5.23
C MET A 155 7.32 7.99 -4.13
N ASN A 156 7.65 9.08 -3.42
CA ASN A 156 8.54 8.98 -2.27
C ASN A 156 7.92 8.07 -1.21
N SER A 157 8.68 7.08 -0.76
CA SER A 157 8.17 6.10 0.23
C SER A 157 9.29 5.62 1.14
N ALA A 158 8.99 5.45 2.44
CA ALA A 158 9.96 4.94 3.40
C ALA A 158 10.35 3.49 3.08
N LEU A 159 9.38 2.71 2.63
CA LEU A 159 9.55 1.28 2.32
C LEU A 159 8.92 0.97 0.96
N LYS A 160 9.66 0.23 0.15
CA LYS A 160 9.19 -0.33 -1.12
C LYS A 160 9.26 -1.84 -1.06
N LEU A 161 8.16 -2.51 -1.39
CA LEU A 161 8.05 -3.98 -1.38
C LEU A 161 7.67 -4.48 -2.76
N ILE A 162 8.33 -5.54 -3.20
CA ILE A 162 8.01 -6.19 -4.47
C ILE A 162 8.07 -7.71 -4.32
N ASN A 163 7.18 -8.40 -5.03
CA ASN A 163 7.30 -9.85 -5.15
C ASN A 163 8.57 -10.22 -5.93
N GLU A 164 9.34 -11.17 -5.43
CA GLU A 164 10.59 -11.65 -6.03
C GLU A 164 10.45 -12.05 -7.51
N ASN A 165 9.28 -12.59 -7.90
CA ASN A 165 8.99 -12.96 -9.29
C ASN A 165 8.99 -11.77 -10.27
N LEU A 166 9.02 -10.54 -9.76
CA LEU A 166 9.08 -9.32 -10.57
C LEU A 166 10.49 -8.70 -10.57
N LYS A 167 11.44 -9.28 -9.85
CA LYS A 167 12.79 -8.74 -9.67
C LYS A 167 13.55 -8.60 -10.99
N GLU A 168 13.39 -9.57 -11.91
CA GLU A 168 14.03 -9.54 -13.22
C GLU A 168 13.72 -8.30 -14.06
N PHE A 169 12.60 -7.63 -13.78
CA PHE A 169 12.17 -6.41 -14.48
C PHE A 169 12.75 -5.14 -13.86
N ILE A 170 13.21 -5.19 -12.61
CA ILE A 170 13.60 -3.98 -11.84
C ILE A 170 14.76 -3.25 -12.47
N ASP A 171 15.76 -3.97 -12.98
CA ASP A 171 16.99 -3.38 -13.53
C ASP A 171 16.72 -2.48 -14.76
N SER A 172 15.56 -2.64 -15.40
CA SER A 172 15.13 -1.78 -16.51
C SER A 172 14.49 -0.45 -16.05
N TYR A 173 14.40 -0.21 -14.74
CA TYR A 173 13.75 0.99 -14.18
C TYR A 173 14.69 1.79 -13.30
N ASP A 174 15.48 2.68 -13.90
CA ASP A 174 16.45 3.54 -13.19
C ASP A 174 15.86 4.29 -11.99
N HIS A 175 14.60 4.72 -12.08
CA HIS A 175 13.93 5.44 -10.99
C HIS A 175 13.63 4.55 -9.77
N ILE A 176 13.67 3.23 -9.90
CA ILE A 176 13.52 2.30 -8.79
C ILE A 176 14.90 2.04 -8.18
N VAL A 177 15.90 1.78 -9.02
CA VAL A 177 17.26 1.38 -8.62
C VAL A 177 17.99 2.56 -7.95
N ASN A 178 17.88 3.76 -8.51
CA ASN A 178 18.62 4.95 -8.07
C ASN A 178 17.96 5.71 -6.92
N ASN A 179 16.89 5.17 -6.31
CA ASN A 179 16.22 5.84 -5.20
C ASN A 179 16.96 5.56 -3.88
N GLN A 180 17.05 6.58 -3.02
CA GLN A 180 17.67 6.47 -1.69
C GLN A 180 16.94 5.50 -0.73
N TYR A 181 15.73 5.10 -1.07
CA TYR A 181 14.91 4.17 -0.28
C TYR A 181 15.05 2.75 -0.82
N LYS A 182 15.35 1.80 0.07
CA LYS A 182 15.57 0.42 -0.33
C LYS A 182 14.29 -0.27 -0.78
N LEU A 183 14.37 -0.95 -1.92
CA LEU A 183 13.39 -1.90 -2.38
C LEU A 183 13.70 -3.27 -1.77
N LEU A 184 12.72 -3.89 -1.14
CA LEU A 184 12.82 -5.24 -0.56
C LEU A 184 12.01 -6.24 -1.37
N CYS A 185 12.66 -7.33 -1.75
CA CYS A 185 12.03 -8.46 -2.40
C CYS A 185 11.40 -9.41 -1.37
N VAL A 186 10.13 -9.76 -1.59
CA VAL A 186 9.36 -10.72 -0.78
C VAL A 186 9.19 -12.01 -1.55
N SER A 187 9.52 -13.15 -0.94
CA SER A 187 9.45 -14.47 -1.58
C SER A 187 8.98 -15.57 -0.63
N GLU A 188 8.23 -16.53 -1.19
CA GLU A 188 7.93 -17.82 -0.54
C GLU A 188 8.96 -18.90 -0.93
N SER A 189 9.57 -18.79 -2.11
CA SER A 189 10.40 -19.83 -2.70
C SER A 189 11.91 -19.60 -2.61
N ASN A 190 12.34 -18.34 -2.45
CA ASN A 190 13.76 -17.97 -2.38
C ASN A 190 14.13 -17.56 -0.96
N GLU A 191 14.79 -18.47 -0.23
CA GLU A 191 15.23 -18.24 1.15
C GLU A 191 16.31 -17.14 1.30
N PHE A 192 16.91 -16.70 0.20
CA PHE A 192 17.90 -15.61 0.16
C PHE A 192 17.30 -14.24 -0.17
N SER A 193 16.00 -14.17 -0.42
CA SER A 193 15.32 -12.88 -0.62
C SER A 193 15.43 -12.00 0.61
N ASP A 194 15.28 -10.68 0.44
CA ASP A 194 15.33 -9.72 1.56
C ASP A 194 14.34 -10.10 2.67
N ILE A 195 13.15 -10.54 2.26
CA ILE A 195 12.09 -11.08 3.11
C ILE A 195 11.69 -12.43 2.53
N PHE A 196 11.94 -13.49 3.28
CA PHE A 196 11.51 -14.84 2.95
C PHE A 196 10.41 -15.27 3.91
N TYR A 197 9.37 -15.90 3.42
CA TYR A 197 8.38 -16.52 4.28
C TYR A 197 8.11 -17.96 3.85
N LYS A 198 7.73 -18.80 4.80
CA LYS A 198 7.32 -20.18 4.54
C LYS A 198 6.09 -20.54 5.35
N ILE A 199 5.19 -21.27 4.74
CA ILE A 199 4.04 -21.85 5.41
C ILE A 199 4.47 -23.18 6.02
N GLU A 200 4.35 -23.34 7.32
CA GLU A 200 4.66 -24.57 8.04
C GLU A 200 3.47 -25.52 8.09
N ASN A 201 2.28 -24.97 8.30
CA ASN A 201 1.02 -25.72 8.33
C ASN A 201 -0.09 -24.85 7.78
N ILE A 202 -1.02 -25.47 7.05
CA ILE A 202 -2.23 -24.82 6.58
C ILE A 202 -3.41 -25.75 6.73
N SER A 203 -4.44 -25.30 7.44
CA SER A 203 -5.70 -25.99 7.62
C SER A 203 -6.85 -24.99 7.62
N ILE A 204 -8.07 -25.49 7.69
CA ILE A 204 -9.27 -24.63 7.81
C ILE A 204 -9.32 -23.90 9.15
N ASP A 205 -8.73 -24.50 10.20
CA ASP A 205 -8.79 -23.98 11.56
C ASP A 205 -7.65 -23.01 11.86
N GLU A 206 -6.45 -23.31 11.32
CA GLU A 206 -5.28 -22.45 11.53
C GLU A 206 -4.28 -22.56 10.39
N THR A 207 -3.55 -21.49 10.17
CA THR A 207 -2.35 -21.44 9.33
C THR A 207 -1.18 -20.97 10.16
N ILE A 208 -0.07 -21.71 10.10
CA ILE A 208 1.19 -21.38 10.76
C ILE A 208 2.21 -21.04 9.70
N PHE A 209 2.81 -19.87 9.79
CA PHE A 209 3.87 -19.44 8.87
C PHE A 209 4.97 -18.65 9.57
N GLU A 210 6.13 -18.58 8.96
CA GLU A 210 7.28 -17.83 9.44
C GLU A 210 7.68 -16.78 8.42
N ILE A 211 8.10 -15.61 8.90
CA ILE A 211 8.75 -14.57 8.11
C ILE A 211 10.19 -14.42 8.57
N HIS A 212 11.12 -14.49 7.64
CA HIS A 212 12.56 -14.34 7.86
C HIS A 212 13.01 -13.03 7.20
N ILE A 213 13.73 -12.20 7.94
CA ILE A 213 14.30 -10.94 7.46
C ILE A 213 15.79 -11.15 7.22
N ASN A 214 16.20 -11.23 5.96
CA ASN A 214 17.59 -11.48 5.55
C ASN A 214 18.33 -10.18 5.24
N SER A 215 17.59 -9.08 5.04
CA SER A 215 18.18 -7.81 4.69
C SER A 215 18.99 -7.22 5.84
N SER A 216 20.25 -6.89 5.60
CA SER A 216 21.12 -6.18 6.54
C SER A 216 20.83 -4.69 6.52
N GLY A 217 20.26 -4.16 7.58
CA GLY A 217 20.03 -2.71 7.75
C GLY A 217 18.88 -2.44 8.72
N HIS A 218 18.96 -1.31 9.41
CA HIS A 218 17.83 -0.81 10.18
C HIS A 218 16.80 -0.26 9.20
N PHE A 219 15.81 -1.08 8.83
CA PHE A 219 14.66 -0.60 8.07
C PHE A 219 13.61 -0.10 9.04
N TYR A 220 12.86 0.89 8.60
CA TYR A 220 11.71 1.41 9.32
C TYR A 220 10.80 0.27 9.76
N GLY A 221 10.65 0.08 11.07
CA GLY A 221 9.78 -0.92 11.66
C GLY A 221 10.31 -2.36 11.68
N PHE A 222 11.59 -2.61 11.35
CA PHE A 222 12.20 -3.93 11.46
C PHE A 222 13.20 -3.93 12.62
N SER A 223 12.86 -4.68 13.68
CA SER A 223 13.76 -4.89 14.82
C SER A 223 14.96 -5.77 14.40
N ASN A 224 15.95 -5.90 15.28
CA ASN A 224 17.09 -6.81 15.08
C ASN A 224 16.69 -8.30 15.06
N LYS A 225 15.44 -8.65 15.30
CA LYS A 225 14.93 -10.01 15.23
C LYS A 225 14.81 -10.40 13.77
N LYS A 226 15.42 -11.52 13.39
CA LYS A 226 15.49 -11.98 12.01
C LYS A 226 14.38 -12.96 11.63
N LYS A 227 13.59 -13.43 12.60
CA LYS A 227 12.59 -14.47 12.39
C LYS A 227 11.38 -14.25 13.28
N TYR A 228 10.20 -14.31 12.64
CA TYR A 228 8.90 -14.16 13.29
C TYR A 228 8.01 -15.33 12.92
N LYS A 229 7.32 -15.91 13.90
CA LYS A 229 6.33 -16.97 13.69
C LYS A 229 4.93 -16.42 13.94
N PHE A 230 4.02 -16.72 13.03
CA PHE A 230 2.63 -16.27 13.05
C PHE A 230 1.68 -17.46 13.05
N ILE A 231 0.57 -17.31 13.77
CA ILE A 231 -0.56 -18.24 13.77
C ILE A 231 -1.81 -17.42 13.45
N CYS A 232 -2.54 -17.80 12.43
CA CYS A 232 -3.75 -17.08 12.03
C CYS A 232 -4.81 -18.04 11.46
N LYS A 233 -6.06 -17.56 11.36
CA LYS A 233 -7.18 -18.30 10.75
C LYS A 233 -7.41 -17.80 9.32
N ILE A 234 -6.40 -17.91 8.46
CA ILE A 234 -6.48 -17.46 7.07
C ILE A 234 -6.30 -18.63 6.13
N PHE A 235 -7.30 -18.83 5.28
CA PHE A 235 -7.35 -19.84 4.23
C PHE A 235 -8.03 -19.24 2.99
N PRO A 236 -7.66 -19.60 1.76
CA PRO A 236 -6.57 -20.48 1.33
C PRO A 236 -5.19 -19.80 1.33
N SER A 237 -4.13 -20.58 1.02
CA SER A 237 -2.72 -20.20 1.12
C SER A 237 -2.33 -18.91 0.39
N PHE A 238 -2.93 -18.59 -0.76
CA PHE A 238 -2.64 -17.36 -1.51
C PHE A 238 -2.96 -16.07 -0.71
N ASN A 239 -3.79 -16.18 0.34
CA ASN A 239 -4.03 -15.05 1.24
C ASN A 239 -2.88 -14.81 2.21
N ILE A 240 -2.01 -15.81 2.42
CA ILE A 240 -0.81 -15.63 3.25
C ILE A 240 0.18 -14.68 2.57
N ASP A 241 0.38 -14.80 1.26
CA ASP A 241 1.18 -13.82 0.49
C ASP A 241 0.66 -12.38 0.72
N ASN A 242 -0.65 -12.18 0.58
CA ASN A 242 -1.28 -10.88 0.81
C ASN A 242 -1.10 -10.38 2.26
N LEU A 243 -1.19 -11.29 3.24
CA LEU A 243 -0.98 -10.98 4.66
C LEU A 243 0.48 -10.62 4.93
N VAL A 244 1.44 -11.36 4.36
CA VAL A 244 2.88 -11.07 4.50
C VAL A 244 3.20 -9.67 3.97
N PHE A 245 2.69 -9.30 2.80
CA PHE A 245 2.85 -7.94 2.28
C PHE A 245 2.23 -6.88 3.21
N ALA A 246 1.08 -7.15 3.82
CA ALA A 246 0.45 -6.24 4.77
C ALA A 246 1.31 -6.07 6.04
N ILE A 247 1.77 -7.17 6.64
CA ILE A 247 2.64 -7.16 7.83
C ILE A 247 3.93 -6.39 7.53
N CYS A 248 4.60 -6.72 6.43
CA CYS A 248 5.85 -6.08 6.03
C CYS A 248 5.66 -4.58 5.73
N SER A 249 4.52 -4.17 5.20
CA SER A 249 4.21 -2.77 4.93
C SER A 249 4.12 -1.91 6.19
N ILE A 250 3.61 -2.48 7.28
CA ILE A 250 3.45 -1.81 8.57
C ILE A 250 4.79 -1.77 9.33
N GLY A 251 5.60 -2.84 9.18
CA GLY A 251 6.78 -3.10 9.98
C GLY A 251 6.46 -3.85 11.28
N PHE A 252 7.47 -4.46 11.87
CA PHE A 252 7.31 -5.36 13.02
C PHE A 252 7.34 -4.66 14.38
N ASP A 253 7.83 -3.43 14.46
CA ASP A 253 7.94 -2.67 15.73
C ASP A 253 6.57 -2.29 16.33
N LEU A 254 5.51 -2.38 15.52
CA LEU A 254 4.14 -2.16 15.98
C LEU A 254 3.56 -3.35 16.75
N PHE A 255 4.18 -4.53 16.65
CA PHE A 255 3.72 -5.74 17.31
C PHE A 255 4.51 -5.99 18.59
N LYS A 256 3.84 -5.91 19.75
CA LYS A 256 4.39 -6.46 20.99
C LYS A 256 4.36 -7.98 20.90
N GLU A 257 5.39 -8.68 21.42
CA GLU A 257 5.51 -10.15 21.37
C GLU A 257 4.31 -10.93 21.96
N SER A 258 3.41 -10.26 22.66
CA SER A 258 2.21 -10.85 23.28
C SER A 258 0.92 -10.72 22.45
N GLU A 259 0.95 -10.08 21.28
CA GLU A 259 -0.26 -9.73 20.50
C GLU A 259 -0.30 -10.39 19.10
N LEU A 260 0.63 -11.33 18.82
CA LEU A 260 0.72 -12.04 17.53
C LEU A 260 0.27 -13.49 17.62
#